data_63b9358d41e9dab423535d73790c76c3
#
_entry.id   63b9358d41e9dab423535d73790c76c3
#
_cell.length_a   1.000
_cell.length_b   1.000
_cell.length_c   1.000
_cell.angle_alpha   90.00
_cell.angle_beta   90.00
_cell.angle_gamma   90.00
#
_symmetry.space_group_name_H-M   'P 1'
#
loop_
_entity.id
_entity.type
_entity.pdbx_description
1 polymer ?
#
loop_
_entity_poly.entity_id
_entity_poly.type
_entity_poly.pdbx_seq_one_letter_code
_entity_poly.pdbx_strand_id
1 'polypeptide(L)'
;MFVRLKGPAFGKGAAGKWTDAATGEHGDLLDVIRESCGLIDFHEVVDEARRFLSLPPPQPSPGRHTRQQPPIPIGSPESARRLFAMSQPIPGTIAETYLRKRGITALHELRALRFHPRCYYRPDIAAPTEVWPALIAAVTDLAGKITGAHRTWLDPSGHDKAPVDTPRRAMGHLLGHGVRFGVATDVMAAGEGLETMLSLGSALPTLPMLAALSANHLAAIFFPATLRRLYVARDRDSAGDLAMATLTERAQSAGVEALTLTPALGDFNEDLRHLGVDELRAALRVQLAPEDVPRFLASIDETGPGR
;
A
#
# COMPACT_ATOMS: atom_id res chain seq x y z
N MET A 1 -26.70 -15.51 10.08
CA MET A 1 -25.85 -14.50 10.75
C MET A 1 -25.49 -14.95 12.16
N PHE A 2 -24.23 -14.88 12.55
CA PHE A 2 -23.73 -15.14 13.90
C PHE A 2 -23.25 -13.83 14.53
N VAL A 3 -23.70 -13.52 15.74
CA VAL A 3 -23.30 -12.32 16.48
C VAL A 3 -22.56 -12.74 17.74
N ARG A 4 -21.40 -12.15 17.98
CA ARG A 4 -20.61 -12.38 19.17
C ARG A 4 -21.13 -11.50 20.32
N LEU A 5 -21.77 -12.11 21.29
CA LEU A 5 -22.38 -11.40 22.42
C LEU A 5 -21.41 -11.13 23.59
N LYS A 6 -20.28 -11.83 23.67
CA LYS A 6 -19.27 -11.68 24.74
C LYS A 6 -17.87 -11.59 24.13
N GLY A 7 -17.05 -10.70 24.65
CA GLY A 7 -15.67 -10.48 24.19
C GLY A 7 -15.08 -9.20 24.77
N PRO A 8 -13.80 -8.90 24.49
CA PRO A 8 -13.18 -7.64 24.86
C PRO A 8 -13.87 -6.47 24.15
N ALA A 9 -13.62 -5.24 24.62
CA ALA A 9 -14.20 -4.03 24.03
C ALA A 9 -13.64 -3.73 22.62
N PHE A 10 -12.44 -4.24 22.29
CA PHE A 10 -11.75 -3.96 21.03
C PHE A 10 -11.05 -5.21 20.47
N GLY A 11 -10.75 -5.19 19.16
CA GLY A 11 -9.98 -6.23 18.46
C GLY A 11 -10.82 -7.30 17.78
N LYS A 12 -10.16 -8.29 17.17
CA LYS A 12 -10.81 -9.37 16.39
C LYS A 12 -11.82 -10.23 17.20
N GLY A 13 -11.70 -10.24 18.51
CA GLY A 13 -12.60 -10.97 19.43
C GLY A 13 -13.65 -10.08 20.10
N ALA A 14 -13.82 -8.84 19.72
CA ALA A 14 -14.73 -7.90 20.38
C ALA A 14 -16.18 -8.37 20.35
N ALA A 15 -16.92 -8.07 21.42
CA ALA A 15 -18.38 -8.23 21.45
C ALA A 15 -19.02 -7.28 20.42
N GLY A 16 -20.19 -7.69 19.87
CA GLY A 16 -20.90 -6.91 18.86
C GLY A 16 -20.45 -7.15 17.43
N LYS A 17 -19.41 -7.93 17.17
CA LYS A 17 -19.06 -8.36 15.81
C LYS A 17 -19.96 -9.46 15.31
N TRP A 18 -20.33 -9.38 14.04
CA TRP A 18 -21.17 -10.38 13.38
C TRP A 18 -20.53 -10.89 12.09
N THR A 19 -20.95 -12.06 11.68
CA THR A 19 -20.59 -12.67 10.39
C THR A 19 -21.80 -13.43 9.86
N ASP A 20 -22.12 -13.25 8.60
CA ASP A 20 -23.08 -14.08 7.90
C ASP A 20 -22.37 -15.20 7.15
N ALA A 21 -22.66 -16.44 7.53
CA ALA A 21 -22.05 -17.62 6.92
C ALA A 21 -22.58 -17.91 5.50
N ALA A 22 -23.74 -17.34 5.13
CA ALA A 22 -24.34 -17.57 3.82
C ALA A 22 -23.78 -16.62 2.77
N THR A 23 -23.52 -15.34 3.15
CA THR A 23 -23.02 -14.30 2.24
C THR A 23 -21.53 -14.02 2.42
N GLY A 24 -20.94 -14.45 3.55
CA GLY A 24 -19.56 -14.10 3.92
C GLY A 24 -19.40 -12.68 4.47
N GLU A 25 -20.49 -11.92 4.56
CA GLU A 25 -20.48 -10.57 5.09
C GLU A 25 -20.18 -10.56 6.58
N HIS A 26 -19.49 -9.53 7.02
CA HIS A 26 -19.16 -9.36 8.44
C HIS A 26 -19.05 -7.85 8.77
N GLY A 27 -19.27 -7.54 10.03
CA GLY A 27 -19.23 -6.16 10.47
C GLY A 27 -19.38 -6.04 12.00
N ASP A 28 -19.77 -4.87 12.44
CA ASP A 28 -20.14 -4.59 13.81
C ASP A 28 -21.59 -4.09 13.93
N LEU A 29 -22.01 -3.71 15.14
CA LEU A 29 -23.37 -3.25 15.37
C LEU A 29 -23.71 -1.93 14.68
N LEU A 30 -22.71 -1.08 14.41
CA LEU A 30 -22.93 0.16 13.66
C LEU A 30 -23.19 -0.13 12.18
N ASP A 31 -22.55 -1.16 11.62
CA ASP A 31 -22.83 -1.61 10.26
C ASP A 31 -24.27 -2.13 10.13
N VAL A 32 -24.75 -2.88 11.12
CA VAL A 32 -26.15 -3.35 11.16
C VAL A 32 -27.13 -2.16 11.18
N ILE A 33 -26.86 -1.13 11.98
CA ILE A 33 -27.71 0.07 12.05
C ILE A 33 -27.68 0.80 10.73
N ARG A 34 -26.49 1.00 10.15
CA ARG A 34 -26.32 1.66 8.85
C ARG A 34 -27.18 1.01 7.77
N GLU A 35 -27.11 -0.31 7.64
CA GLU A 35 -27.84 -1.06 6.63
C GLU A 35 -29.33 -1.13 6.90
N SER A 36 -29.71 -1.36 8.16
CA SER A 36 -31.13 -1.47 8.54
C SER A 36 -31.91 -0.16 8.40
N CYS A 37 -31.21 0.98 8.60
CA CYS A 37 -31.81 2.30 8.51
C CYS A 37 -31.52 3.01 7.18
N GLY A 38 -30.73 2.43 6.28
CA GLY A 38 -30.33 3.03 4.99
C GLY A 38 -29.48 4.30 5.15
N LEU A 39 -28.69 4.41 6.23
CA LEU A 39 -27.92 5.58 6.55
C LEU A 39 -26.56 5.55 5.83
N ILE A 40 -26.15 6.69 5.27
CA ILE A 40 -24.88 6.82 4.53
C ILE A 40 -23.83 7.53 5.39
N ASP A 41 -24.24 8.54 6.15
CA ASP A 41 -23.35 9.32 7.00
C ASP A 41 -23.10 8.65 8.35
N PHE A 42 -21.82 8.59 8.77
CA PHE A 42 -21.44 7.95 10.02
C PHE A 42 -22.00 8.64 11.27
N HIS A 43 -22.18 9.97 11.23
CA HIS A 43 -22.78 10.70 12.35
C HIS A 43 -24.25 10.32 12.52
N GLU A 44 -24.99 10.15 11.42
CA GLU A 44 -26.39 9.69 11.47
C GLU A 44 -26.49 8.28 12.04
N VAL A 45 -25.55 7.38 11.71
CA VAL A 45 -25.47 6.03 12.27
C VAL A 45 -25.21 6.07 13.78
N VAL A 46 -24.29 6.92 14.22
CA VAL A 46 -23.99 7.08 15.66
C VAL A 46 -25.16 7.70 16.42
N ASP A 47 -25.86 8.66 15.83
CA ASP A 47 -27.02 9.28 16.44
C ASP A 47 -28.19 8.31 16.56
N GLU A 48 -28.39 7.45 15.54
CA GLU A 48 -29.38 6.37 15.60
C GLU A 48 -29.03 5.31 16.64
N ALA A 49 -27.75 4.92 16.73
CA ALA A 49 -27.25 4.00 17.76
C ALA A 49 -27.52 4.57 19.17
N ARG A 50 -27.30 5.86 19.38
CA ARG A 50 -27.57 6.54 20.64
C ARG A 50 -29.08 6.58 20.94
N ARG A 51 -29.89 6.85 19.93
CA ARG A 51 -31.36 6.86 20.06
C ARG A 51 -31.88 5.48 20.46
N PHE A 52 -31.37 4.43 19.79
CA PHE A 52 -31.71 3.05 20.11
C PHE A 52 -31.34 2.67 21.56
N LEU A 53 -30.18 3.10 22.03
CA LEU A 53 -29.71 2.87 23.40
C LEU A 53 -30.33 3.80 24.43
N SER A 54 -31.25 4.70 24.04
CA SER A 54 -31.85 5.71 24.90
C SER A 54 -30.80 6.57 25.65
N LEU A 55 -29.63 6.76 25.03
CA LEU A 55 -28.58 7.61 25.60
C LEU A 55 -28.95 9.09 25.43
N PRO A 56 -28.79 9.93 26.46
CA PRO A 56 -29.06 11.36 26.34
C PRO A 56 -28.17 11.98 25.26
N PRO A 57 -28.64 13.03 24.56
CA PRO A 57 -27.78 13.79 23.65
C PRO A 57 -26.54 14.26 24.42
N PRO A 58 -25.38 14.31 23.74
CA PRO A 58 -24.13 14.72 24.40
C PRO A 58 -24.35 16.13 24.97
N GLN A 59 -24.47 16.22 26.29
CA GLN A 59 -24.51 17.54 26.94
C GLN A 59 -23.14 18.18 26.70
N PRO A 60 -23.10 19.45 26.27
CA PRO A 60 -21.86 20.19 26.25
C PRO A 60 -21.36 20.27 27.70
N SER A 61 -20.36 19.45 28.01
CA SER A 61 -19.75 19.46 29.37
C SER A 61 -19.17 20.84 29.64
N PRO A 62 -19.65 21.57 30.67
CA PRO A 62 -19.03 22.83 31.01
C PRO A 62 -17.63 22.55 31.56
N GLY A 63 -16.61 22.90 30.82
CA GLY A 63 -15.25 23.06 31.34
C GLY A 63 -14.28 21.89 31.24
N ARG A 64 -14.43 20.93 30.36
CA ARG A 64 -13.30 20.23 29.77
C ARG A 64 -13.30 20.52 28.26
N HIS A 65 -12.59 21.56 27.88
CA HIS A 65 -11.94 21.60 26.59
C HIS A 65 -10.91 20.45 26.59
N THR A 66 -11.36 19.19 26.52
CA THR A 66 -10.63 18.23 25.73
C THR A 66 -10.66 18.88 24.35
N ARG A 67 -9.62 19.67 24.03
CA ARG A 67 -9.27 19.93 22.64
C ARG A 67 -9.46 18.59 21.98
N GLN A 68 -10.53 18.42 21.18
CA GLN A 68 -10.53 17.45 20.11
C GLN A 68 -9.26 17.80 19.37
N GLN A 69 -8.21 17.02 19.64
CA GLN A 69 -6.96 17.21 18.93
C GLN A 69 -7.35 17.02 17.49
N PRO A 70 -7.16 18.03 16.63
CA PRO A 70 -7.54 17.90 15.24
C PRO A 70 -6.83 16.64 14.76
N PRO A 71 -7.51 15.76 13.98
CA PRO A 71 -6.89 14.56 13.46
C PRO A 71 -5.57 14.99 12.83
N ILE A 72 -4.50 14.20 13.07
CA ILE A 72 -3.18 14.51 12.49
C ILE A 72 -3.42 14.85 11.03
N PRO A 73 -3.07 16.06 10.54
CA PRO A 73 -3.37 16.43 9.18
C PRO A 73 -2.79 15.34 8.28
N ILE A 74 -3.66 14.64 7.56
CA ILE A 74 -3.28 13.62 6.56
C ILE A 74 -2.61 14.37 5.42
N GLY A 75 -1.60 15.11 5.59
CA GLY A 75 -0.90 15.95 4.64
C GLY A 75 -1.62 16.14 3.29
N SER A 76 -1.46 17.28 2.67
CA SER A 76 -2.08 17.53 1.36
C SER A 76 -1.19 17.03 0.22
N PRO A 77 -1.72 16.87 -1.01
CA PRO A 77 -0.91 16.63 -2.21
C PRO A 77 0.19 17.69 -2.42
N GLU A 78 -0.05 18.94 -2.02
CA GLU A 78 0.93 20.03 -2.05
C GLU A 78 2.09 19.76 -1.09
N SER A 79 1.78 19.30 0.11
CA SER A 79 2.81 18.93 1.11
C SER A 79 3.63 17.73 0.63
N ALA A 80 2.99 16.75 -0.01
CA ALA A 80 3.67 15.60 -0.60
C ALA A 80 4.62 16.02 -1.74
N ARG A 81 4.17 16.88 -2.66
CA ARG A 81 5.00 17.44 -3.73
C ARG A 81 6.19 18.22 -3.18
N ARG A 82 5.96 19.04 -2.15
CA ARG A 82 7.04 19.81 -1.49
C ARG A 82 8.05 18.87 -0.85
N LEU A 83 7.60 17.86 -0.08
CA LEU A 83 8.49 16.88 0.53
C LEU A 83 9.34 16.16 -0.53
N PHE A 84 8.71 15.70 -1.61
CA PHE A 84 9.42 15.00 -2.68
C PHE A 84 10.43 15.94 -3.40
N ALA A 85 10.06 17.20 -3.64
CA ALA A 85 10.94 18.17 -4.27
C ALA A 85 12.17 18.54 -3.42
N MET A 86 12.02 18.55 -2.09
CA MET A 86 13.09 18.81 -1.11
C MET A 86 14.01 17.60 -0.88
N SER A 87 13.64 16.43 -1.38
CA SER A 87 14.39 15.19 -1.25
C SER A 87 15.39 15.04 -2.40
N GLN A 88 16.48 14.34 -2.16
CA GLN A 88 17.57 14.13 -3.12
C GLN A 88 17.51 12.73 -3.78
N PRO A 89 18.18 12.50 -4.91
CA PRO A 89 18.29 11.18 -5.53
C PRO A 89 18.84 10.12 -4.56
N ILE A 90 18.51 8.85 -4.83
CA ILE A 90 18.90 7.69 -3.99
C ILE A 90 20.42 7.41 -3.98
N PRO A 91 21.15 7.46 -5.13
CA PRO A 91 22.57 7.08 -5.16
C PRO A 91 23.42 7.84 -4.15
N GLY A 92 24.32 7.14 -3.45
CA GLY A 92 25.21 7.69 -2.44
C GLY A 92 24.54 7.98 -1.08
N THR A 93 23.33 7.51 -0.85
CA THR A 93 22.56 7.82 0.37
C THR A 93 22.31 6.58 1.25
N ILE A 94 21.84 6.82 2.48
CA ILE A 94 21.36 5.76 3.40
C ILE A 94 20.24 4.94 2.76
N ALA A 95 19.37 5.55 1.94
CA ALA A 95 18.32 4.84 1.24
C ALA A 95 18.87 3.84 0.21
N GLU A 96 20.00 4.13 -0.43
CA GLU A 96 20.69 3.16 -1.28
C GLU A 96 21.19 1.96 -0.46
N THR A 97 21.83 2.21 0.67
CA THR A 97 22.30 1.15 1.58
C THR A 97 21.13 0.26 2.01
N TYR A 98 20.00 0.87 2.39
CA TYR A 98 18.79 0.16 2.78
C TYR A 98 18.26 -0.75 1.66
N LEU A 99 18.14 -0.23 0.43
CA LEU A 99 17.61 -0.99 -0.71
C LEU A 99 18.58 -2.10 -1.13
N ARG A 100 19.89 -1.82 -1.18
CA ARG A 100 20.92 -2.83 -1.51
C ARG A 100 20.94 -3.98 -0.50
N LYS A 101 20.76 -3.70 0.79
CA LYS A 101 20.66 -4.75 1.83
C LYS A 101 19.43 -5.65 1.61
N ARG A 102 18.42 -5.17 0.91
CA ARG A 102 17.22 -5.92 0.50
C ARG A 102 17.37 -6.59 -0.87
N GLY A 103 18.58 -6.63 -1.43
CA GLY A 103 18.85 -7.23 -2.73
C GLY A 103 18.42 -6.35 -3.93
N ILE A 104 17.88 -5.16 -3.68
CA ILE A 104 17.40 -4.24 -4.72
C ILE A 104 18.59 -3.40 -5.19
N THR A 105 19.14 -3.70 -6.37
CA THR A 105 20.38 -3.10 -6.88
C THR A 105 20.18 -2.17 -8.07
N ALA A 106 19.12 -2.33 -8.86
CA ALA A 106 18.82 -1.50 -10.03
C ALA A 106 18.15 -0.17 -9.60
N LEU A 107 18.95 0.78 -9.07
CA LEU A 107 18.43 2.00 -8.42
C LEU A 107 18.43 3.25 -9.31
N HIS A 108 19.15 3.24 -10.43
CA HIS A 108 19.39 4.43 -11.25
C HIS A 108 18.13 4.92 -12.01
N GLU A 109 17.16 4.06 -12.24
CA GLU A 109 15.91 4.40 -12.93
C GLU A 109 14.73 4.66 -11.97
N LEU A 110 14.94 4.58 -10.67
CA LEU A 110 13.88 4.72 -9.67
C LEU A 110 13.50 6.20 -9.42
N ARG A 111 13.05 6.89 -10.46
CA ARG A 111 12.64 8.32 -10.39
C ARG A 111 11.51 8.59 -9.40
N ALA A 112 10.71 7.58 -9.08
CA ALA A 112 9.63 7.66 -8.09
C ALA A 112 10.15 7.68 -6.64
N LEU A 113 11.44 7.40 -6.43
CA LEU A 113 12.06 7.32 -5.10
C LEU A 113 13.08 8.44 -4.91
N ARG A 114 13.11 8.98 -3.69
CA ARG A 114 14.08 9.96 -3.23
C ARG A 114 14.48 9.72 -1.79
N PHE A 115 15.55 10.35 -1.36
CA PHE A 115 16.05 10.32 0.01
C PHE A 115 15.92 11.68 0.67
N HIS A 116 15.38 11.73 1.89
CA HIS A 116 15.36 12.92 2.73
C HIS A 116 16.20 12.69 3.99
N PRO A 117 17.30 13.45 4.21
CA PRO A 117 18.24 13.17 5.30
C PRO A 117 17.66 13.46 6.70
N ARG A 118 16.66 14.32 6.80
CA ARG A 118 16.08 14.81 8.07
C ARG A 118 14.56 14.94 7.98
N CYS A 119 13.86 13.83 7.74
CA CYS A 119 12.41 13.80 7.63
C CYS A 119 11.77 13.79 9.02
N TYR A 120 10.84 14.71 9.26
CA TYR A 120 10.12 14.76 10.54
C TYR A 120 9.27 13.51 10.75
N TYR A 121 9.39 12.94 11.94
CA TYR A 121 8.58 11.87 12.48
C TYR A 121 7.85 12.35 13.74
N ARG A 122 6.59 12.02 13.86
CA ARG A 122 5.78 12.28 15.04
C ARG A 122 4.78 11.13 15.19
N PRO A 123 4.86 10.33 16.26
CA PRO A 123 3.96 9.18 16.43
C PRO A 123 2.50 9.62 16.59
N ASP A 124 2.27 10.65 17.39
CA ASP A 124 0.95 11.27 17.61
C ASP A 124 1.09 12.79 17.83
N ILE A 125 -0.03 13.49 18.01
CA ILE A 125 -0.04 14.97 18.17
C ILE A 125 0.65 15.42 19.47
N ALA A 126 0.60 14.61 20.53
CA ALA A 126 1.16 14.97 21.84
C ALA A 126 2.66 14.67 21.93
N ALA A 127 3.16 13.75 21.10
CA ALA A 127 4.55 13.35 21.14
C ALA A 127 5.49 14.44 20.57
N PRO A 128 6.74 14.49 21.02
CA PRO A 128 7.76 15.34 20.43
C PRO A 128 8.00 14.97 18.98
N THR A 129 8.40 15.95 18.18
CA THR A 129 8.82 15.71 16.80
C THR A 129 10.26 15.22 16.79
N GLU A 130 10.48 14.06 16.22
CA GLU A 130 11.80 13.49 15.95
C GLU A 130 12.22 13.75 14.51
N VAL A 131 13.49 13.49 14.22
CA VAL A 131 14.08 13.65 12.89
C VAL A 131 14.85 12.39 12.52
N TRP A 132 14.43 11.74 11.43
CA TRP A 132 15.05 10.53 10.92
C TRP A 132 15.36 10.66 9.43
N PRO A 133 16.42 10.01 8.91
CA PRO A 133 16.57 9.85 7.48
C PRO A 133 15.40 9.01 6.93
N ALA A 134 14.95 9.30 5.71
CA ALA A 134 13.80 8.61 5.15
C ALA A 134 13.92 8.39 3.64
N LEU A 135 13.48 7.19 3.21
CA LEU A 135 13.13 6.92 1.82
C LEU A 135 11.75 7.52 1.55
N ILE A 136 11.66 8.34 0.52
CA ILE A 136 10.44 9.02 0.08
C ILE A 136 10.02 8.44 -1.26
N ALA A 137 8.81 7.88 -1.34
CA ALA A 137 8.24 7.37 -2.57
C ALA A 137 7.07 8.27 -3.01
N ALA A 138 7.09 8.71 -4.27
CA ALA A 138 6.01 9.52 -4.84
C ALA A 138 4.80 8.64 -5.19
N VAL A 139 3.65 8.97 -4.64
CA VAL A 139 2.38 8.39 -5.08
C VAL A 139 1.83 9.26 -6.20
N THR A 140 1.50 8.64 -7.34
CA THR A 140 1.05 9.36 -8.54
C THR A 140 -0.29 8.84 -9.06
N ASP A 141 -1.05 9.72 -9.72
CA ASP A 141 -2.21 9.36 -10.53
C ASP A 141 -1.79 8.75 -11.89
N LEU A 142 -2.78 8.44 -12.74
CA LEU A 142 -2.54 7.88 -14.07
C LEU A 142 -1.85 8.87 -15.04
N ALA A 143 -1.93 10.17 -14.77
CA ALA A 143 -1.24 11.20 -15.54
C ALA A 143 0.21 11.46 -15.04
N GLY A 144 0.66 10.72 -14.01
CA GLY A 144 1.99 10.90 -13.41
C GLY A 144 2.10 12.09 -12.45
N LYS A 145 0.99 12.76 -12.13
CA LYS A 145 0.99 13.87 -11.16
C LYS A 145 1.09 13.32 -9.75
N ILE A 146 1.99 13.88 -8.93
CA ILE A 146 2.13 13.51 -7.52
C ILE A 146 0.88 13.93 -6.75
N THR A 147 0.18 12.95 -6.20
CA THR A 147 -1.02 13.08 -5.35
C THR A 147 -0.74 12.82 -3.89
N GLY A 148 0.33 12.08 -3.60
CA GLY A 148 0.76 11.73 -2.26
C GLY A 148 2.24 11.39 -2.18
N ALA A 149 2.69 11.06 -0.99
CA ALA A 149 4.04 10.54 -0.75
C ALA A 149 4.00 9.49 0.36
N HIS A 150 4.79 8.45 0.21
CA HIS A 150 5.05 7.47 1.26
C HIS A 150 6.43 7.72 1.85
N ARG A 151 6.54 7.69 3.16
CA ARG A 151 7.76 7.86 3.93
C ARG A 151 8.10 6.56 4.61
N THR A 152 9.30 6.06 4.40
CA THR A 152 9.90 4.98 5.21
C THR A 152 11.07 5.57 5.95
N TRP A 153 10.92 5.80 7.26
CA TRP A 153 12.02 6.26 8.09
C TRP A 153 13.01 5.13 8.29
N LEU A 154 14.29 5.48 8.20
CA LEU A 154 15.41 4.55 8.18
C LEU A 154 16.27 4.72 9.43
N ASP A 155 16.85 3.63 9.89
CA ASP A 155 17.95 3.69 10.85
C ASP A 155 19.13 4.44 10.23
N PRO A 156 19.86 5.28 10.98
CA PRO A 156 21.02 6.01 10.46
C PRO A 156 22.12 5.14 9.87
N SER A 157 22.22 3.86 10.25
CA SER A 157 23.14 2.90 9.61
C SER A 157 22.71 2.49 8.19
N GLY A 158 21.47 2.74 7.83
CA GLY A 158 20.86 2.29 6.56
C GLY A 158 20.57 0.79 6.52
N HIS A 159 20.74 0.08 7.59
CA HIS A 159 20.57 -1.37 7.59
C HIS A 159 19.12 -1.81 7.81
N ASP A 160 18.29 -0.97 8.39
CA ASP A 160 16.87 -1.26 8.63
C ASP A 160 16.03 0.01 8.66
N LYS A 161 14.75 -0.15 8.93
CA LYS A 161 13.83 0.95 9.25
C LYS A 161 14.19 1.53 10.61
N ALA A 162 13.85 2.80 10.82
CA ALA A 162 14.01 3.45 12.10
C ALA A 162 13.31 2.65 13.21
N PRO A 163 13.90 2.54 14.41
CA PRO A 163 13.32 1.81 15.54
C PRO A 163 12.21 2.65 16.23
N VAL A 164 11.16 2.95 15.47
CA VAL A 164 9.99 3.72 15.89
C VAL A 164 8.72 2.91 15.67
N ASP A 165 7.64 3.20 16.41
CA ASP A 165 6.41 2.42 16.39
C ASP A 165 5.81 2.27 14.98
N THR A 166 5.88 3.31 14.17
CA THR A 166 5.30 3.32 12.83
C THR A 166 6.31 3.84 11.80
N PRO A 167 7.30 3.02 11.41
CA PRO A 167 8.39 3.47 10.55
C PRO A 167 7.96 3.75 9.10
N ARG A 168 6.70 3.53 8.75
CA ARG A 168 6.12 3.81 7.44
C ARG A 168 4.82 4.57 7.57
N ARG A 169 4.70 5.70 6.84
CA ARG A 169 3.45 6.48 6.74
C ARG A 169 3.33 7.15 5.39
N ALA A 170 2.12 7.13 4.88
CA ALA A 170 1.78 7.89 3.68
C ALA A 170 1.12 9.24 4.03
N MET A 171 1.07 10.13 3.06
CA MET A 171 0.41 11.43 3.14
C MET A 171 -0.15 11.85 1.77
N GLY A 172 -1.17 12.68 1.77
CA GLY A 172 -1.85 13.15 0.55
C GLY A 172 -3.01 12.25 0.13
N HIS A 173 -3.38 12.30 -1.15
CA HIS A 173 -4.45 11.51 -1.72
C HIS A 173 -3.89 10.20 -2.30
N LEU A 174 -4.27 9.09 -1.71
CA LEU A 174 -3.70 7.77 -1.99
C LEU A 174 -4.68 6.82 -2.68
N LEU A 175 -5.99 6.97 -2.43
CA LEU A 175 -7.00 6.05 -2.92
C LEU A 175 -7.04 6.04 -4.46
N GLY A 176 -6.90 4.86 -5.04
CA GLY A 176 -6.80 4.66 -6.49
C GLY A 176 -5.42 4.93 -7.09
N HIS A 177 -4.49 5.48 -6.31
CA HIS A 177 -3.15 5.87 -6.72
C HIS A 177 -2.09 4.94 -6.11
N GLY A 178 -0.84 5.04 -6.56
CA GLY A 178 0.26 4.24 -6.04
C GLY A 178 1.62 4.75 -6.47
N VAL A 179 2.67 4.13 -5.96
CA VAL A 179 4.04 4.39 -6.43
C VAL A 179 4.24 3.61 -7.72
N ARG A 180 4.48 4.32 -8.82
CA ARG A 180 4.60 3.72 -10.16
C ARG A 180 6.05 3.64 -10.61
N PHE A 181 6.41 2.49 -11.16
CA PHE A 181 7.69 2.22 -11.81
C PHE A 181 7.40 1.86 -13.26
N GLY A 182 7.92 2.65 -14.18
CA GLY A 182 7.59 2.56 -15.59
C GLY A 182 6.21 3.14 -15.95
N VAL A 183 5.87 3.09 -17.23
CA VAL A 183 4.59 3.54 -17.79
C VAL A 183 3.81 2.32 -18.26
N ALA A 184 2.68 2.06 -17.62
CA ALA A 184 1.82 0.95 -18.00
C ALA A 184 1.13 1.22 -19.34
N THR A 185 1.20 0.24 -20.23
CA THR A 185 0.46 0.21 -21.50
C THR A 185 -0.69 -0.78 -21.42
N ASP A 186 -0.46 -2.00 -21.87
CA ASP A 186 -1.42 -3.09 -21.94
C ASP A 186 -1.24 -4.13 -20.81
N VAL A 187 -0.04 -4.17 -20.21
CA VAL A 187 0.32 -5.08 -19.10
C VAL A 187 0.98 -4.29 -17.97
N MET A 188 0.65 -4.63 -16.73
CA MET A 188 1.35 -4.12 -15.55
C MET A 188 1.29 -5.13 -14.40
N ALA A 189 2.16 -4.95 -13.40
CA ALA A 189 2.03 -5.62 -12.11
C ALA A 189 1.63 -4.63 -11.02
N ALA A 190 0.89 -5.11 -10.02
CA ALA A 190 0.55 -4.34 -8.83
C ALA A 190 0.66 -5.21 -7.58
N GLY A 191 1.06 -4.63 -6.47
CA GLY A 191 1.14 -5.28 -5.17
C GLY A 191 1.07 -4.27 -4.03
N GLU A 192 1.01 -4.76 -2.81
CA GLU A 192 0.90 -3.91 -1.64
C GLU A 192 2.23 -3.24 -1.32
N GLY A 193 3.28 -4.02 -1.13
CA GLY A 193 4.55 -3.59 -0.58
C GLY A 193 5.46 -2.88 -1.57
N LEU A 194 6.09 -1.77 -1.14
CA LEU A 194 7.10 -1.08 -1.95
C LEU A 194 8.30 -1.99 -2.24
N GLU A 195 8.83 -2.64 -1.21
CA GLU A 195 9.98 -3.54 -1.31
C GLU A 195 9.65 -4.79 -2.14
N THR A 196 8.42 -5.33 -2.01
CA THR A 196 7.90 -6.43 -2.82
C THR A 196 7.93 -6.09 -4.32
N MET A 197 7.39 -4.92 -4.68
CA MET A 197 7.33 -4.50 -6.09
C MET A 197 8.72 -4.15 -6.66
N LEU A 198 9.62 -3.58 -5.87
CA LEU A 198 11.01 -3.34 -6.26
C LEU A 198 11.79 -4.65 -6.47
N SER A 199 11.49 -5.68 -5.68
CA SER A 199 12.09 -7.00 -5.83
C SER A 199 11.64 -7.69 -7.11
N LEU A 200 10.35 -7.61 -7.43
CA LEU A 200 9.83 -8.04 -8.73
C LEU A 200 10.47 -7.26 -9.88
N GLY A 201 10.65 -5.93 -9.72
CA GLY A 201 11.34 -5.09 -10.70
C GLY A 201 12.79 -5.48 -10.95
N SER A 202 13.48 -6.08 -9.96
CA SER A 202 14.83 -6.64 -10.16
C SER A 202 14.83 -7.88 -11.06
N ALA A 203 13.75 -8.67 -11.04
CA ALA A 203 13.59 -9.84 -11.88
C ALA A 203 12.94 -9.51 -13.25
N LEU A 204 12.03 -8.54 -13.30
CA LEU A 204 11.22 -8.14 -14.46
C LEU A 204 11.40 -6.64 -14.74
N PRO A 205 12.59 -6.17 -15.15
CA PRO A 205 12.93 -4.75 -15.18
C PRO A 205 12.11 -3.93 -16.20
N THR A 206 11.55 -4.57 -17.22
CA THR A 206 10.75 -3.91 -18.26
C THR A 206 9.24 -3.97 -17.99
N LEU A 207 8.78 -4.73 -16.98
CA LEU A 207 7.36 -4.80 -16.61
C LEU A 207 7.00 -3.56 -15.78
N PRO A 208 6.04 -2.73 -16.23
CA PRO A 208 5.56 -1.61 -15.42
C PRO A 208 4.91 -2.07 -14.12
N MET A 209 5.22 -1.41 -13.00
CA MET A 209 4.79 -1.83 -11.68
C MET A 209 4.15 -0.72 -10.87
N LEU A 210 3.27 -1.12 -9.94
CA LEU A 210 2.61 -0.24 -8.99
C LEU A 210 2.67 -0.84 -7.58
N ALA A 211 3.21 -0.07 -6.61
CA ALA A 211 3.07 -0.37 -5.19
C ALA A 211 1.93 0.46 -4.60
N ALA A 212 0.90 -0.22 -4.09
CA ALA A 212 -0.32 0.42 -3.59
C ALA A 212 -0.22 0.89 -2.13
N LEU A 213 0.77 0.39 -1.38
CA LEU A 213 1.15 0.76 0.00
C LEU A 213 0.24 0.21 1.11
N SER A 214 -0.88 -0.39 0.77
CA SER A 214 -1.74 -1.16 1.68
C SER A 214 -2.71 -2.04 0.90
N ALA A 215 -3.24 -3.08 1.55
CA ALA A 215 -4.25 -3.96 0.98
C ALA A 215 -5.50 -3.20 0.48
N ASN A 216 -6.02 -2.26 1.29
CA ASN A 216 -7.19 -1.45 0.90
C ASN A 216 -6.91 -0.56 -0.32
N HIS A 217 -5.71 0.02 -0.42
CA HIS A 217 -5.34 0.81 -1.59
C HIS A 217 -5.13 -0.09 -2.82
N LEU A 218 -4.57 -1.30 -2.64
CA LEU A 218 -4.42 -2.28 -3.72
C LEU A 218 -5.78 -2.65 -4.33
N ALA A 219 -6.77 -2.95 -3.48
CA ALA A 219 -8.13 -3.23 -3.92
C ALA A 219 -8.76 -2.08 -4.72
N ALA A 220 -8.33 -0.83 -4.50
CA ALA A 220 -8.93 0.38 -5.06
C ALA A 220 -8.17 1.01 -6.23
N ILE A 221 -7.04 0.44 -6.70
CA ILE A 221 -6.21 1.07 -7.74
C ILE A 221 -6.99 1.38 -9.03
N PHE A 222 -6.64 2.49 -9.68
CA PHE A 222 -7.19 2.84 -10.99
C PHE A 222 -6.39 2.18 -12.11
N PHE A 223 -7.10 1.58 -13.04
CA PHE A 223 -6.52 0.94 -14.22
C PHE A 223 -6.33 1.95 -15.37
N PRO A 224 -5.18 1.94 -16.06
CA PRO A 224 -5.07 2.61 -17.35
C PRO A 224 -6.12 2.08 -18.33
N ALA A 225 -6.69 2.94 -19.16
CA ALA A 225 -7.72 2.55 -20.14
C ALA A 225 -7.23 1.52 -21.17
N THR A 226 -5.92 1.45 -21.36
CA THR A 226 -5.27 0.50 -22.29
C THR A 226 -4.95 -0.84 -21.65
N LEU A 227 -5.12 -0.98 -20.33
CA LEU A 227 -4.72 -2.19 -19.61
C LEU A 227 -5.55 -3.40 -20.05
N ARG A 228 -4.88 -4.49 -20.37
CA ARG A 228 -5.47 -5.78 -20.76
C ARG A 228 -5.14 -6.89 -19.77
N ARG A 229 -3.96 -6.81 -19.15
CA ARG A 229 -3.51 -7.80 -18.17
C ARG A 229 -2.88 -7.15 -16.95
N LEU A 230 -3.29 -7.63 -15.78
CA LEU A 230 -2.78 -7.23 -14.48
C LEU A 230 -2.18 -8.43 -13.76
N TYR A 231 -0.90 -8.38 -13.46
CA TYR A 231 -0.27 -9.30 -12.52
C TYR A 231 -0.43 -8.77 -11.10
N VAL A 232 -1.02 -9.56 -10.20
CA VAL A 232 -1.20 -9.17 -8.80
C VAL A 232 -0.17 -9.90 -7.94
N ALA A 233 0.78 -9.17 -7.39
CA ALA A 233 1.76 -9.71 -6.45
C ALA A 233 1.08 -9.99 -5.10
N ARG A 234 1.01 -11.25 -4.71
CA ARG A 234 0.39 -11.69 -3.47
C ARG A 234 1.41 -11.68 -2.33
N ASP A 235 1.08 -11.05 -1.22
CA ASP A 235 1.72 -11.30 0.06
C ASP A 235 0.96 -12.42 0.79
N ARG A 236 1.66 -13.31 1.50
CA ARG A 236 1.03 -14.48 2.13
C ARG A 236 0.36 -14.13 3.46
N ASP A 237 -0.60 -13.20 3.43
CA ASP A 237 -1.42 -12.88 4.59
C ASP A 237 -2.92 -12.78 4.23
N SER A 238 -3.79 -12.88 5.25
CA SER A 238 -5.24 -12.90 5.06
C SER A 238 -5.83 -11.56 4.61
N ALA A 239 -5.17 -10.43 4.85
CA ALA A 239 -5.61 -9.11 4.41
C ALA A 239 -5.32 -8.94 2.91
N GLY A 240 -4.18 -9.45 2.45
CA GLY A 240 -3.81 -9.49 1.04
C GLY A 240 -4.77 -10.34 0.21
N ASP A 241 -5.25 -11.47 0.75
CA ASP A 241 -6.19 -12.35 0.05
C ASP A 241 -7.52 -11.66 -0.30
N LEU A 242 -8.11 -10.92 0.64
CA LEU A 242 -9.35 -10.17 0.40
C LEU A 242 -9.15 -9.03 -0.61
N ALA A 243 -8.07 -8.27 -0.45
CA ALA A 243 -7.74 -7.18 -1.36
C ALA A 243 -7.52 -7.69 -2.79
N MET A 244 -6.85 -8.83 -2.92
CA MET A 244 -6.62 -9.49 -4.21
C MET A 244 -7.93 -9.97 -4.85
N ALA A 245 -8.83 -10.59 -4.08
CA ALA A 245 -10.13 -11.01 -4.59
C ALA A 245 -10.94 -9.82 -5.12
N THR A 246 -11.03 -8.74 -4.35
CA THR A 246 -11.71 -7.50 -4.76
C THR A 246 -11.07 -6.88 -6.01
N LEU A 247 -9.74 -6.84 -6.07
CA LEU A 247 -9.03 -6.29 -7.23
C LEU A 247 -9.26 -7.14 -8.48
N THR A 248 -9.24 -8.47 -8.34
CA THR A 248 -9.49 -9.41 -9.44
C THR A 248 -10.90 -9.25 -10.00
N GLU A 249 -11.92 -9.16 -9.14
CA GLU A 249 -13.31 -8.91 -9.55
C GLU A 249 -13.45 -7.59 -10.31
N ARG A 250 -12.83 -6.52 -9.81
CA ARG A 250 -12.83 -5.22 -10.49
C ARG A 250 -12.10 -5.25 -11.83
N ALA A 251 -10.97 -5.97 -11.91
CA ALA A 251 -10.24 -6.16 -13.16
C ALA A 251 -11.09 -6.90 -14.20
N GLN A 252 -11.72 -8.00 -13.82
CA GLN A 252 -12.63 -8.77 -14.69
C GLN A 252 -13.81 -7.92 -15.18
N SER A 253 -14.42 -7.13 -14.27
CA SER A 253 -15.52 -6.21 -14.62
C SER A 253 -15.08 -5.12 -15.60
N ALA A 254 -13.80 -4.75 -15.59
CA ALA A 254 -13.20 -3.79 -16.52
C ALA A 254 -12.66 -4.45 -17.82
N GLY A 255 -12.84 -5.77 -18.01
CA GLY A 255 -12.30 -6.51 -19.14
C GLY A 255 -10.77 -6.71 -19.09
N VAL A 256 -10.19 -6.66 -17.91
CA VAL A 256 -8.76 -6.86 -17.66
C VAL A 256 -8.54 -8.27 -17.11
N GLU A 257 -7.66 -9.04 -17.72
CA GLU A 257 -7.23 -10.34 -17.22
C GLU A 257 -6.36 -10.16 -15.99
N ALA A 258 -6.73 -10.75 -14.85
CA ALA A 258 -5.96 -10.69 -13.61
C ALA A 258 -5.30 -12.04 -13.33
N LEU A 259 -3.97 -12.05 -13.22
CA LEU A 259 -3.14 -13.21 -12.90
C LEU A 259 -2.38 -12.97 -11.61
N THR A 260 -2.32 -14.00 -10.76
CA THR A 260 -1.64 -13.90 -9.47
C THR A 260 -0.18 -14.31 -9.61
N LEU A 261 0.73 -13.51 -9.05
CA LEU A 261 2.12 -13.89 -8.81
C LEU A 261 2.26 -14.26 -7.33
N THR A 262 2.78 -15.45 -7.06
CA THR A 262 2.92 -16.00 -5.70
C THR A 262 4.40 -16.21 -5.38
N PRO A 263 4.92 -15.67 -4.27
CA PRO A 263 6.30 -15.90 -3.86
C PRO A 263 6.50 -17.35 -3.37
N ALA A 264 7.71 -17.85 -3.47
CA ALA A 264 8.09 -19.14 -2.92
C ALA A 264 8.14 -19.14 -1.39
N LEU A 265 8.63 -18.03 -0.81
CA LEU A 265 8.72 -17.78 0.64
C LEU A 265 7.55 -16.88 1.12
N GLY A 266 7.79 -15.99 2.08
CA GLY A 266 6.77 -15.10 2.63
C GLY A 266 6.35 -13.98 1.68
N ASP A 267 7.33 -13.29 1.08
CA ASP A 267 7.12 -12.25 0.09
C ASP A 267 8.24 -12.27 -0.98
N PHE A 268 8.09 -11.48 -2.06
CA PHE A 268 9.08 -11.42 -3.14
C PHE A 268 10.40 -10.75 -2.73
N ASN A 269 10.43 -10.00 -1.64
CA ASN A 269 11.69 -9.50 -1.12
C ASN A 269 12.47 -10.59 -0.36
N GLU A 270 11.77 -11.48 0.33
CA GLU A 270 12.40 -12.68 0.90
C GLU A 270 12.94 -13.61 -0.19
N ASP A 271 12.17 -13.85 -1.25
CA ASP A 271 12.63 -14.63 -2.40
C ASP A 271 13.91 -14.04 -3.00
N LEU A 272 13.91 -12.73 -3.30
CA LEU A 272 15.09 -12.06 -3.86
C LEU A 272 16.32 -12.16 -2.96
N ARG A 273 16.13 -11.99 -1.65
CA ARG A 273 17.24 -12.00 -0.67
C ARG A 273 17.81 -13.37 -0.39
N HIS A 274 16.97 -14.40 -0.40
CA HIS A 274 17.36 -15.75 0.01
C HIS A 274 17.66 -16.66 -1.18
N LEU A 275 16.96 -16.49 -2.30
CA LEU A 275 17.11 -17.34 -3.48
C LEU A 275 17.94 -16.65 -4.58
N GLY A 276 17.95 -15.31 -4.59
CA GLY A 276 18.61 -14.53 -5.63
C GLY A 276 17.72 -14.25 -6.84
N VAL A 277 18.20 -13.38 -7.73
CA VAL A 277 17.42 -12.89 -8.87
C VAL A 277 17.14 -13.96 -9.92
N ASP A 278 18.09 -14.89 -10.14
CA ASP A 278 17.96 -15.92 -11.18
C ASP A 278 16.91 -16.96 -10.79
N GLU A 279 16.88 -17.41 -9.56
CA GLU A 279 15.85 -18.31 -9.03
C GLU A 279 14.47 -17.62 -9.02
N LEU A 280 14.43 -16.34 -8.64
CA LEU A 280 13.21 -15.55 -8.70
C LEU A 280 12.69 -15.45 -10.14
N ARG A 281 13.57 -15.22 -11.14
CA ARG A 281 13.21 -15.22 -12.56
C ARG A 281 12.68 -16.58 -13.03
N ALA A 282 13.31 -17.68 -12.60
CA ALA A 282 12.87 -19.03 -12.91
C ALA A 282 11.49 -19.31 -12.33
N ALA A 283 11.24 -18.93 -11.08
CA ALA A 283 9.94 -19.07 -10.43
C ALA A 283 8.84 -18.22 -11.09
N LEU A 284 9.16 -17.02 -11.56
CA LEU A 284 8.22 -16.13 -12.25
C LEU A 284 7.91 -16.61 -13.68
N ARG A 285 8.86 -17.25 -14.37
CA ARG A 285 8.68 -17.74 -15.75
C ARG A 285 7.44 -18.61 -15.93
N VAL A 286 7.14 -19.45 -14.96
CA VAL A 286 6.00 -20.38 -15.02
C VAL A 286 4.68 -19.76 -14.56
N GLN A 287 4.72 -18.55 -14.01
CA GLN A 287 3.56 -17.80 -13.55
C GLN A 287 3.13 -16.70 -14.51
N LEU A 288 4.02 -16.29 -15.43
CA LEU A 288 3.68 -15.32 -16.46
C LEU A 288 2.92 -16.01 -17.61
N ALA A 289 2.04 -15.26 -18.26
CA ALA A 289 1.43 -15.70 -19.52
C ALA A 289 2.52 -15.96 -20.57
N PRO A 290 2.37 -17.00 -21.42
CA PRO A 290 3.43 -17.41 -22.35
C PRO A 290 3.94 -16.28 -23.25
N GLU A 291 3.07 -15.38 -23.70
CA GLU A 291 3.41 -14.24 -24.55
C GLU A 291 4.17 -13.13 -23.81
N ASP A 292 4.05 -13.06 -22.48
CA ASP A 292 4.74 -12.07 -21.66
C ASP A 292 6.15 -12.53 -21.22
N VAL A 293 6.41 -13.84 -21.27
CA VAL A 293 7.73 -14.40 -20.93
C VAL A 293 8.85 -13.78 -21.79
N PRO A 294 8.80 -13.79 -23.13
CA PRO A 294 9.85 -13.17 -23.94
C PRO A 294 9.90 -11.64 -23.79
N ARG A 295 8.80 -11.03 -23.37
CA ARG A 295 8.64 -9.59 -23.26
C ARG A 295 9.29 -9.03 -22.00
N PHE A 296 9.20 -9.75 -20.88
CA PHE A 296 9.62 -9.25 -19.55
C PHE A 296 10.76 -10.03 -18.90
N LEU A 297 11.07 -11.25 -19.43
CA LEU A 297 12.17 -12.10 -18.93
C LEU A 297 13.35 -12.20 -19.89
N ALA A 298 13.28 -11.59 -21.11
CA ALA A 298 14.44 -11.54 -21.98
C ALA A 298 15.62 -10.83 -21.28
N SER A 299 16.80 -11.41 -21.40
CA SER A 299 18.03 -10.82 -20.85
C SER A 299 18.33 -9.50 -21.56
N ILE A 300 18.70 -8.46 -20.80
CA ILE A 300 19.09 -7.15 -21.33
C ILE A 300 20.34 -7.24 -22.23
N ASP A 301 21.05 -8.36 -22.20
CA ASP A 301 22.33 -8.57 -22.90
C ASP A 301 22.22 -8.85 -24.41
N GLU A 302 21.02 -9.00 -24.98
CA GLU A 302 20.87 -9.29 -26.43
C GLU A 302 20.68 -8.06 -27.32
N THR A 303 20.62 -6.85 -26.77
CA THR A 303 20.65 -5.60 -27.54
C THR A 303 22.02 -4.94 -27.50
N GLY A 304 23.04 -5.67 -27.96
CA GLY A 304 24.30 -5.05 -28.37
C GLY A 304 24.04 -4.07 -29.53
N PRO A 305 24.75 -2.92 -29.62
CA PRO A 305 24.55 -1.96 -30.69
C PRO A 305 24.84 -2.66 -32.01
N GLY A 306 23.80 -2.88 -32.79
CA GLY A 306 23.96 -3.29 -34.19
C GLY A 306 24.86 -2.32 -34.93
N ARG A 307 25.84 -2.87 -35.59
CA ARG A 307 26.85 -2.22 -36.43
C ARG A 307 26.27 -1.24 -37.44
#